data_b8ce459a5f4db7ffe0d88a020d77522a
#
_entry.id   b8ce459a5f4db7ffe0d88a020d77522a
#
_cell.length_a   1.000
_cell.length_b   1.000
_cell.length_c   1.000
_cell.angle_alpha   90.00
_cell.angle_beta   90.00
_cell.angle_gamma   90.00
#
_symmetry.space_group_name_H-M   'P 1'
#
loop_
_entity.id
_entity.type
_entity.pdbx_description
1 polymer ?
#
loop_
_entity_poly.entity_id
_entity_poly.type
_entity_poly.pdbx_seq_one_letter_code
_entity_poly.pdbx_strand_id
1 'polypeptide(L)'
;MSQDHILRKRIECNLELDYVSRETGISTKLIRAIEKADRKPFSSVLSYKMTERKLDSYYAVKLKYTRKENKIPSFLRSKIGG
;
A
#
# COMPACT_ATOMS: atom_id res chain seq x y z
N MET A 1 -5.10 -6.67 -15.22
CA MET A 1 -5.69 -5.52 -14.85
C MET A 1 -5.81 -5.26 -13.41
N SER A 2 -6.60 -6.00 -12.68
CA SER A 2 -6.80 -5.68 -11.28
C SER A 2 -5.51 -5.82 -10.49
N GLN A 3 -4.57 -6.60 -10.95
CA GLN A 3 -3.33 -6.77 -10.20
C GLN A 3 -2.47 -5.53 -10.24
N ASP A 4 -2.59 -4.80 -11.33
CA ASP A 4 -1.78 -3.61 -11.48
C ASP A 4 -2.11 -2.55 -10.46
N HIS A 5 -3.33 -2.57 -9.92
CA HIS A 5 -3.70 -1.49 -9.03
C HIS A 5 -2.97 -1.57 -7.70
N ILE A 6 -2.57 -2.76 -7.26
CA ILE A 6 -1.80 -2.88 -6.02
C ILE A 6 -0.40 -2.30 -6.23
N LEU A 7 0.26 -2.69 -7.32
CA LEU A 7 1.58 -2.15 -7.62
C LEU A 7 1.52 -0.64 -7.80
N ARG A 8 0.51 -0.17 -8.50
CA ARG A 8 0.36 1.24 -8.76
C ARG A 8 0.20 2.02 -7.46
N LYS A 9 -0.58 1.49 -6.53
CA LYS A 9 -0.78 2.17 -5.27
C LYS A 9 0.51 2.25 -4.47
N ARG A 10 1.30 1.19 -4.51
CA ARG A 10 2.58 1.22 -3.81
C ARG A 10 3.49 2.30 -4.39
N ILE A 11 3.52 2.40 -5.71
CA ILE A 11 4.34 3.40 -6.38
C ILE A 11 3.84 4.80 -6.06
N GLU A 12 2.53 4.98 -6.04
CA GLU A 12 1.96 6.28 -5.70
C GLU A 12 2.29 6.70 -4.29
N CYS A 13 2.37 5.72 -3.39
CA CYS A 13 2.76 6.01 -2.01
C CYS A 13 4.26 6.18 -1.87
N ASN A 14 5.00 5.89 -2.92
CA ASN A 14 6.46 5.98 -2.91
C ASN A 14 7.05 5.11 -1.82
N LEU A 15 6.55 3.88 -1.70
CA LEU A 15 6.98 2.96 -0.66
C LEU A 15 7.78 1.82 -1.25
N GLU A 16 8.78 1.37 -0.50
CA GLU A 16 9.58 0.24 -0.91
C GLU A 16 8.98 -1.04 -0.37
N LEU A 17 9.28 -2.15 -1.05
CA LEU A 17 8.77 -3.44 -0.64
C LEU A 17 9.13 -3.78 0.79
N ASP A 18 10.37 -3.54 1.16
CA ASP A 18 10.83 -3.86 2.52
C ASP A 18 10.04 -3.10 3.57
N TYR A 19 9.79 -1.84 3.29
CA TYR A 19 9.05 -1.02 4.22
C TYR A 19 7.63 -1.54 4.39
N VAL A 20 6.96 -1.81 3.27
CA VAL A 20 5.60 -2.32 3.31
C VAL A 20 5.55 -3.67 4.02
N SER A 21 6.54 -4.50 3.75
CA SER A 21 6.62 -5.81 4.39
C SER A 21 6.68 -5.68 5.90
N ARG A 22 7.50 -4.78 6.39
CA ARG A 22 7.63 -4.57 7.83
C ARG A 22 6.36 -4.03 8.43
N GLU A 23 5.72 -3.10 7.74
CA GLU A 23 4.52 -2.48 8.26
C GLU A 23 3.34 -3.43 8.30
N THR A 24 3.21 -4.27 7.28
CA THR A 24 2.05 -5.14 7.18
C THR A 24 2.28 -6.53 7.74
N GLY A 25 3.52 -6.92 7.92
CA GLY A 25 3.84 -8.27 8.33
C GLY A 25 3.72 -9.27 7.19
N ILE A 26 3.56 -8.80 5.96
CA ILE A 26 3.48 -9.66 4.79
C ILE A 26 4.85 -9.70 4.15
N SER A 27 5.35 -10.90 3.85
CA SER A 27 6.69 -11.02 3.29
C SER A 27 6.77 -10.34 1.93
N THR A 28 7.95 -9.84 1.58
CA THR A 28 8.13 -9.20 0.29
C THR A 28 7.79 -10.14 -0.85
N LYS A 29 8.08 -11.43 -0.66
CA LYS A 29 7.77 -12.42 -1.67
C LYS A 29 6.27 -12.46 -1.96
N LEU A 30 5.46 -12.42 -0.93
CA LEU A 30 4.01 -12.45 -1.11
C LEU A 30 3.50 -11.15 -1.70
N ILE A 31 4.07 -10.03 -1.29
CA ILE A 31 3.67 -8.75 -1.85
C ILE A 31 3.94 -8.72 -3.34
N ARG A 32 5.11 -9.18 -3.74
CA ARG A 32 5.45 -9.21 -5.16
C ARG A 32 4.54 -10.17 -5.91
N ALA A 33 4.19 -11.29 -5.28
CA ALA A 33 3.29 -12.24 -5.91
C ALA A 33 1.95 -11.60 -6.19
N ILE A 34 1.44 -10.83 -5.24
CA ILE A 34 0.18 -10.12 -5.45
C ILE A 34 0.31 -9.15 -6.62
N GLU A 35 1.42 -8.42 -6.67
CA GLU A 35 1.62 -7.44 -7.74
C GLU A 35 1.70 -8.09 -9.11
N LYS A 36 2.17 -9.33 -9.16
CA LYS A 36 2.28 -10.06 -10.41
C LYS A 36 1.09 -10.98 -10.67
N ALA A 37 0.14 -11.01 -9.77
CA ALA A 37 -0.99 -11.92 -9.85
C ALA A 37 -0.55 -13.38 -9.85
N ASP A 38 0.47 -13.68 -9.10
CA ASP A 38 1.00 -15.03 -8.99
C ASP A 38 0.48 -15.67 -7.72
N ARG A 39 -0.34 -16.70 -7.87
CA ARG A 39 -0.93 -17.37 -6.72
C ARG A 39 -0.10 -18.50 -6.16
N LYS A 40 0.95 -18.85 -6.83
CA LYS A 40 1.76 -20.02 -6.44
C LYS A 40 2.23 -20.00 -4.98
N PRO A 41 2.71 -18.89 -4.46
CA PRO A 41 3.19 -18.92 -3.08
C PRO A 41 2.08 -18.96 -2.03
N PHE A 42 0.83 -18.88 -2.46
CA PHE A 42 -0.27 -18.88 -1.50
C PHE A 42 -0.86 -20.27 -1.38
N SER A 43 -1.27 -20.61 -0.16
CA SER A 43 -1.81 -21.93 0.10
C SER A 43 -3.22 -22.11 -0.42
N SER A 44 -3.95 -21.02 -0.61
CA SER A 44 -5.32 -21.10 -1.11
C SER A 44 -5.71 -19.79 -1.75
N VAL A 45 -6.81 -19.85 -2.51
CA VAL A 45 -7.35 -18.64 -3.12
C VAL A 45 -7.77 -17.65 -2.05
N LEU A 46 -8.30 -18.17 -0.96
CA LEU A 46 -8.72 -17.30 0.14
C LEU A 46 -7.53 -16.55 0.71
N SER A 47 -6.43 -17.25 0.91
CA SER A 47 -5.22 -16.63 1.43
C SER A 47 -4.75 -15.52 0.50
N TYR A 48 -4.79 -15.78 -0.80
CA TYR A 48 -4.41 -14.79 -1.78
C TYR A 48 -5.29 -13.53 -1.68
N LYS A 49 -6.59 -13.76 -1.64
CA LYS A 49 -7.51 -12.64 -1.59
C LYS A 49 -7.42 -11.84 -0.30
N MET A 50 -7.19 -12.52 0.80
CA MET A 50 -7.04 -11.82 2.07
C MET A 50 -5.79 -10.96 2.09
N THR A 51 -4.72 -11.48 1.53
CA THR A 51 -3.48 -10.71 1.45
C THR A 51 -3.65 -9.51 0.56
N GLU A 52 -4.30 -9.71 -0.59
CA GLU A 52 -4.56 -8.61 -1.51
C GLU A 52 -5.39 -7.52 -0.85
N ARG A 53 -6.42 -7.93 -0.13
CA ARG A 53 -7.29 -7.00 0.55
C ARG A 53 -6.55 -6.23 1.64
N LYS A 54 -5.70 -6.92 2.35
CA LYS A 54 -4.92 -6.27 3.40
C LYS A 54 -4.02 -5.20 2.81
N LEU A 55 -3.36 -5.51 1.70
CA LEU A 55 -2.51 -4.54 1.04
C LEU A 55 -3.32 -3.36 0.51
N ASP A 56 -4.47 -3.66 -0.07
CA ASP A 56 -5.31 -2.62 -0.61
C ASP A 56 -5.73 -1.64 0.48
N SER A 57 -6.14 -2.15 1.62
CA SER A 57 -6.52 -1.32 2.75
C SER A 57 -5.35 -0.49 3.27
N TYR A 58 -4.20 -1.12 3.35
CA TYR A 58 -3.01 -0.45 3.81
C TYR A 58 -2.67 0.75 2.92
N TYR A 59 -2.68 0.52 1.61
CA TYR A 59 -2.36 1.60 0.69
C TYR A 59 -3.43 2.68 0.67
N ALA A 60 -4.68 2.29 0.85
CA ALA A 60 -5.76 3.27 0.87
C ALA A 60 -5.56 4.26 2.02
N VAL A 61 -5.15 3.75 3.17
CA VAL A 61 -4.88 4.62 4.31
C VAL A 61 -3.70 5.52 4.04
N LYS A 62 -2.63 4.95 3.47
CA LYS A 62 -1.45 5.74 3.18
C LYS A 62 -1.73 6.85 2.17
N LEU A 63 -2.47 6.53 1.13
CA LEU A 63 -2.81 7.53 0.13
C LEU A 63 -3.67 8.64 0.72
N LYS A 64 -4.54 8.27 1.63
CA LYS A 64 -5.37 9.25 2.28
C LYS A 64 -4.54 10.25 3.08
N TYR A 65 -3.59 9.74 3.84
CA TYR A 65 -2.72 10.62 4.59
C TYR A 65 -1.86 11.49 3.70
N THR A 66 -1.35 10.92 2.64
CA THR A 66 -0.53 11.65 1.71
C THR A 66 -1.31 12.81 1.11
N ARG A 67 -2.54 12.54 0.71
CA ARG A 67 -3.37 13.58 0.16
C ARG A 67 -3.68 14.66 1.15
N LYS A 68 -3.92 14.27 2.38
CA LYS A 68 -4.18 15.23 3.42
C LYS A 68 -3.01 16.16 3.59
N GLU A 69 -1.82 15.60 3.62
CA GLU A 69 -0.64 16.43 3.78
C GLU A 69 -0.47 17.38 2.62
N ASN A 70 -0.74 16.90 1.43
CA ASN A 70 -0.64 17.76 0.28
C ASN A 70 -1.69 18.85 0.28
N LYS A 71 -2.86 18.50 0.78
CA LYS A 71 -3.94 19.43 0.80
C LYS A 71 -3.78 20.48 1.83
N ILE A 72 -3.20 20.16 2.93
CA ILE A 72 -3.02 21.12 3.99
C ILE A 72 -1.81 21.93 3.67
N PRO A 73 -1.96 23.10 3.15
CA PRO A 73 -0.83 23.93 2.83
C PRO A 73 -0.09 24.23 4.09
N SER A 74 1.15 24.35 3.96
CA SER A 74 1.95 24.59 5.13
C SER A 74 1.57 25.86 5.85
N PHE A 75 0.98 26.78 5.16
CA PHE A 75 0.63 28.01 5.80
C PHE A 75 -0.31 27.83 6.97
N LEU A 76 -1.08 26.80 6.90
CA LEU A 76 -2.00 26.58 7.96
C LEU A 76 -1.34 26.16 9.21
N ARG A 77 -0.32 25.58 8.96
CA ARG A 77 0.33 25.06 10.07
C ARG A 77 1.23 25.97 10.66
N SER A 78 1.46 26.61 10.00
CA SER A 78 2.19 27.31 10.50
C SER A 78 1.94 28.23 11.12
N LYS A 79 1.37 27.92 11.02
CA LYS A 79 1.09 28.38 11.46
C LYS A 79 0.76 28.41 12.16
N ILE A 80 0.73 28.01 12.14
CA ILE A 80 0.38 28.04 12.57
C ILE A 80 0.47 28.15 12.94
N GLY A 81 0.72 28.20 12.86
CA GLY A 81 0.66 28.33 12.98
C GLY A 81 0.53 28.51 12.90
N GLY A 82 0.54 28.43 12.71
CA GLY A 82 0.30 28.51 12.49
C GLY A 82 0.23 28.54 12.34
#